data_56bd34aee65b40dd5488317e28e65cf2
#
_entry.id   56bd34aee65b40dd5488317e28e65cf2
#
_cell.length_a   1.000
_cell.length_b   1.000
_cell.length_c   1.000
_cell.angle_alpha   90.00
_cell.angle_beta   90.00
_cell.angle_gamma   90.00
#
_symmetry.space_group_name_H-M   'P 1'
#
loop_
_entity.id
_entity.type
_entity.pdbx_description
1 polymer ?
#
loop_
_entity_poly.entity_id
_entity_poly.type
_entity_poly.pdbx_seq_one_letter_code
_entity_poly.pdbx_strand_id
1 'polypeptide(L)'
;MSANDSVIFEYVLSDEIFLGMCGILEYDPDYPTLKASYRLDLTTTSRYKEVVPIHDQNLKSKIHQTYRLLYLKDVILARTSDDTTFTLLNSFVYYNQIDIIKHIQNDTDFLDRLFGIFNDPSTDTPDQPPTLRQDAVLFLRDLCTMGKNIQMQTRQELYKALVNRSLLDVCKWSIKRPEPILHSIGSEILMIIIDNEPNVVRHFILTEANSTKEKSKETFTLMQEMCLSLDSSRDLGYKNQISEAIRLLLEPPNAAAEAAWTVAKPRLDPTNDEFLSYFYDTCINSLFKPLLESPDIPLNEGKLMFQFLLISDGNVAPPQLDFNQSTIALSLCDLLSFFVTNHQFRAQYFILQTPISKKLVQLLRVKQKHLRLGVFIRPRDTFLTTLKLLYDI
;
A
#
# COMPACT_ATOMS: atom_id res chain seq x y z
N MET A 1 37.46 1.81 3.76
CA MET A 1 37.38 2.48 2.44
C MET A 1 38.48 3.52 2.36
N SER A 2 39.29 3.45 1.34
CA SER A 2 40.30 4.46 1.08
C SER A 2 39.65 5.70 0.48
N ALA A 3 40.12 6.91 0.81
CA ALA A 3 39.63 8.15 0.20
C ALA A 3 39.75 8.14 -1.36
N ASN A 4 40.68 7.32 -1.89
CA ASN A 4 40.84 7.14 -3.32
C ASN A 4 39.67 6.39 -3.99
N ASP A 5 38.96 5.52 -3.28
CA ASP A 5 37.88 4.75 -3.88
C ASP A 5 36.67 5.64 -4.17
N SER A 6 36.33 6.59 -3.29
CA SER A 6 35.21 7.52 -3.50
C SER A 6 35.46 8.46 -4.69
N VAL A 7 36.67 8.97 -4.86
CA VAL A 7 37.04 9.86 -5.99
C VAL A 7 36.95 9.14 -7.32
N ILE A 8 37.35 7.85 -7.38
CA ILE A 8 37.22 7.04 -8.60
C ILE A 8 35.75 6.84 -8.96
N PHE A 9 34.91 6.52 -7.98
CA PHE A 9 33.47 6.36 -8.22
C PHE A 9 32.80 7.66 -8.67
N GLU A 10 33.09 8.79 -8.03
CA GLU A 10 32.59 10.09 -8.45
C GLU A 10 32.97 10.42 -9.90
N TYR A 11 34.20 10.12 -10.28
CA TYR A 11 34.67 10.34 -11.63
C TYR A 11 34.00 9.43 -12.65
N VAL A 12 33.87 8.14 -12.36
CA VAL A 12 33.21 7.15 -13.23
C VAL A 12 31.72 7.45 -13.40
N LEU A 13 31.09 8.01 -12.38
CA LEU A 13 29.66 8.38 -12.41
C LEU A 13 29.40 9.77 -13.00
N SER A 14 30.44 10.49 -13.44
CA SER A 14 30.29 11.80 -14.09
C SER A 14 29.57 11.69 -15.45
N ASP A 15 28.98 12.81 -15.89
CA ASP A 15 28.25 12.88 -17.17
C ASP A 15 29.12 12.49 -18.38
N GLU A 16 30.43 12.82 -18.31
CA GLU A 16 31.38 12.63 -19.40
C GLU A 16 31.77 11.16 -19.58
N ILE A 17 31.85 10.39 -18.47
CA ILE A 17 32.50 9.05 -18.48
C ILE A 17 31.47 7.94 -18.40
N PHE A 18 30.37 8.13 -17.67
CA PHE A 18 29.42 7.07 -17.36
C PHE A 18 28.89 6.34 -18.61
N LEU A 19 28.49 7.07 -19.64
CA LEU A 19 28.01 6.47 -20.90
C LEU A 19 29.11 5.68 -21.63
N GLY A 20 30.36 6.15 -21.57
CA GLY A 20 31.51 5.43 -22.13
C GLY A 20 31.75 4.10 -21.41
N MET A 21 31.72 4.14 -20.07
CA MET A 21 31.86 2.94 -19.24
C MET A 21 30.72 1.94 -19.52
N CYS A 22 29.45 2.39 -19.57
CA CYS A 22 28.32 1.53 -19.95
C CYS A 22 28.53 0.89 -21.31
N GLY A 23 29.11 1.63 -22.28
CA GLY A 23 29.41 1.12 -23.60
C GLY A 23 30.44 -0.01 -23.63
N ILE A 24 31.42 0.02 -22.73
CA ILE A 24 32.40 -1.07 -22.57
C ILE A 24 31.68 -2.30 -21.99
N LEU A 25 30.83 -2.11 -20.99
CA LEU A 25 30.11 -3.18 -20.31
C LEU A 25 28.93 -3.77 -21.14
N GLU A 26 28.63 -3.20 -22.32
CA GLU A 26 27.69 -3.81 -23.27
C GLU A 26 28.22 -5.11 -23.90
N TYR A 27 29.53 -5.36 -23.81
CA TYR A 27 30.19 -6.53 -24.37
C TYR A 27 30.57 -7.52 -23.28
N ASP A 28 29.94 -8.68 -23.26
CA ASP A 28 30.23 -9.76 -22.35
C ASP A 28 31.23 -10.73 -23.02
N PRO A 29 32.41 -10.98 -22.42
CA PRO A 29 33.38 -11.92 -22.97
C PRO A 29 32.85 -13.35 -23.10
N ASP A 30 31.94 -13.75 -22.22
CA ASP A 30 31.37 -15.10 -22.23
C ASP A 30 30.29 -15.26 -23.34
N TYR A 31 29.77 -14.15 -23.84
CA TYR A 31 28.74 -14.11 -24.89
C TYR A 31 29.10 -13.14 -26.02
N PRO A 32 30.19 -13.41 -26.78
CA PRO A 32 30.76 -12.45 -27.76
C PRO A 32 29.82 -12.11 -28.94
N THR A 33 28.79 -12.92 -29.16
CA THR A 33 27.75 -12.69 -30.20
C THR A 33 26.58 -11.87 -29.71
N LEU A 34 26.44 -11.65 -28.40
CA LEU A 34 25.36 -10.89 -27.78
C LEU A 34 25.90 -9.56 -27.28
N LYS A 35 25.17 -8.51 -27.60
CA LYS A 35 25.49 -7.16 -27.16
C LYS A 35 24.28 -6.59 -26.40
N ALA A 36 24.51 -6.11 -25.18
CA ALA A 36 23.50 -5.34 -24.44
C ALA A 36 23.37 -3.91 -25.03
N SER A 37 22.31 -3.21 -24.67
CA SER A 37 22.00 -1.86 -25.19
C SER A 37 21.86 -0.83 -24.06
N TYR A 38 22.74 -0.85 -23.07
CA TYR A 38 22.66 -0.01 -21.87
C TYR A 38 22.66 1.49 -22.20
N ARG A 39 23.48 1.94 -23.15
CA ARG A 39 23.53 3.35 -23.57
C ARG A 39 22.26 3.79 -24.23
N LEU A 40 21.67 2.94 -25.09
CA LEU A 40 20.42 3.24 -25.76
C LEU A 40 19.29 3.38 -24.74
N ASP A 41 19.20 2.46 -23.78
CA ASP A 41 18.21 2.50 -22.70
C ASP A 41 18.35 3.78 -21.86
N LEU A 42 19.57 4.12 -21.42
CA LEU A 42 19.82 5.34 -20.66
C LEU A 42 19.49 6.64 -21.41
N THR A 43 19.64 6.65 -22.73
CA THR A 43 19.40 7.88 -23.52
C THR A 43 17.97 8.01 -24.03
N THR A 44 17.25 6.89 -24.21
CA THR A 44 15.91 6.88 -24.80
C THR A 44 14.81 6.63 -23.79
N THR A 45 14.99 5.66 -22.91
CA THR A 45 13.96 5.21 -21.95
C THR A 45 14.01 5.99 -20.65
N SER A 46 15.22 6.23 -20.17
CA SER A 46 15.45 6.87 -18.87
C SER A 46 15.58 8.38 -19.01
N ARG A 47 14.45 9.09 -19.14
CA ARG A 47 14.46 10.55 -19.16
C ARG A 47 14.29 11.12 -17.76
N TYR A 48 15.26 11.92 -17.34
CA TYR A 48 15.12 12.73 -16.13
C TYR A 48 13.98 13.75 -16.31
N LYS A 49 13.04 13.74 -15.38
CA LYS A 49 11.95 14.71 -15.34
C LYS A 49 12.00 15.47 -14.03
N GLU A 50 12.02 16.76 -14.10
CA GLU A 50 11.83 17.64 -12.94
C GLU A 50 10.34 17.97 -12.82
N VAL A 51 9.71 17.50 -11.77
CA VAL A 51 8.33 17.86 -11.45
C VAL A 51 8.25 19.30 -10.95
N VAL A 52 9.20 19.64 -10.09
CA VAL A 52 9.46 21.00 -9.61
C VAL A 52 10.93 21.30 -9.86
N PRO A 53 11.31 22.44 -10.42
CA PRO A 53 12.69 22.78 -10.68
C PRO A 53 13.54 22.72 -9.41
N ILE A 54 14.65 21.99 -9.47
CA ILE A 54 15.64 21.89 -8.40
C ILE A 54 16.76 22.91 -8.72
N HIS A 55 16.89 23.92 -7.86
CA HIS A 55 17.88 24.99 -8.08
C HIS A 55 19.28 24.64 -7.57
N ASP A 56 19.37 23.77 -6.56
CA ASP A 56 20.65 23.31 -6.00
C ASP A 56 21.31 22.32 -6.95
N GLN A 57 22.44 22.73 -7.56
CA GLN A 57 23.20 21.89 -8.49
C GLN A 57 23.86 20.69 -7.80
N ASN A 58 24.23 20.83 -6.52
CA ASN A 58 24.80 19.71 -5.76
C ASN A 58 23.76 18.61 -5.53
N LEU A 59 22.53 19.00 -5.15
CA LEU A 59 21.41 18.08 -5.00
C LEU A 59 21.10 17.40 -6.33
N LYS A 60 21.04 18.16 -7.41
CA LYS A 60 20.79 17.62 -8.76
C LYS A 60 21.87 16.60 -9.17
N SER A 61 23.12 16.93 -8.97
CA SER A 61 24.25 16.01 -9.23
C SER A 61 24.13 14.72 -8.41
N LYS A 62 23.79 14.80 -7.12
CA LYS A 62 23.59 13.61 -6.28
C LYS A 62 22.43 12.74 -6.73
N ILE A 63 21.32 13.33 -7.18
CA ILE A 63 20.19 12.59 -7.75
C ILE A 63 20.64 11.82 -8.98
N HIS A 64 21.35 12.47 -9.91
CA HIS A 64 21.90 11.81 -11.09
C HIS A 64 22.88 10.69 -10.75
N GLN A 65 23.80 10.93 -9.83
CA GLN A 65 24.76 9.92 -9.36
C GLN A 65 24.04 8.71 -8.72
N THR A 66 23.04 8.95 -7.90
CA THR A 66 22.26 7.87 -7.26
C THR A 66 21.54 7.02 -8.31
N TYR A 67 20.92 7.64 -9.29
CA TYR A 67 20.30 6.92 -10.40
C TYR A 67 21.29 6.05 -11.16
N ARG A 68 22.47 6.59 -11.50
CA ARG A 68 23.54 5.86 -12.19
C ARG A 68 24.09 4.69 -11.37
N LEU A 69 24.25 4.90 -10.05
CA LEU A 69 24.65 3.83 -9.12
C LEU A 69 23.64 2.69 -9.10
N LEU A 70 22.35 3.01 -9.00
CA LEU A 70 21.27 2.02 -9.03
C LEU A 70 21.25 1.29 -10.38
N TYR A 71 21.34 2.01 -11.48
CA TYR A 71 21.39 1.40 -12.82
C TYR A 71 22.60 0.49 -13.01
N LEU A 72 23.77 0.93 -12.55
CA LEU A 72 24.99 0.12 -12.57
C LEU A 72 24.80 -1.17 -11.76
N LYS A 73 24.30 -1.05 -10.53
CA LYS A 73 24.14 -2.16 -9.60
C LYS A 73 23.05 -3.15 -10.05
N ASP A 74 21.86 -2.64 -10.39
CA ASP A 74 20.67 -3.48 -10.56
C ASP A 74 20.47 -3.96 -12.01
N VAL A 75 21.08 -3.28 -12.99
CA VAL A 75 20.94 -3.62 -14.42
C VAL A 75 22.23 -4.16 -14.99
N ILE A 76 23.32 -3.38 -14.92
CA ILE A 76 24.57 -3.74 -15.59
C ILE A 76 25.30 -4.86 -14.85
N LEU A 77 25.51 -4.71 -13.55
CA LEU A 77 26.28 -5.63 -12.70
C LEU A 77 25.43 -6.68 -11.99
N ALA A 78 24.14 -6.76 -12.25
CA ALA A 78 23.20 -7.65 -11.55
C ALA A 78 23.61 -9.13 -11.53
N ARG A 79 24.38 -9.58 -12.55
CA ARG A 79 24.85 -10.97 -12.70
C ARG A 79 26.34 -11.16 -12.39
N THR A 80 27.12 -10.11 -12.37
CA THR A 80 28.60 -10.18 -12.35
C THR A 80 29.22 -9.59 -11.10
N SER A 81 28.46 -8.85 -10.27
CA SER A 81 29.00 -8.25 -9.05
C SER A 81 29.24 -9.30 -7.98
N ASP A 82 30.42 -9.25 -7.36
CA ASP A 82 30.70 -9.95 -6.12
C ASP A 82 30.04 -9.25 -4.91
N ASP A 83 29.96 -9.95 -3.79
CA ASP A 83 29.34 -9.43 -2.56
C ASP A 83 30.00 -8.14 -2.06
N THR A 84 31.31 -7.98 -2.30
CA THR A 84 32.09 -6.81 -1.87
C THR A 84 31.71 -5.59 -2.70
N THR A 85 31.68 -5.73 -4.02
CA THR A 85 31.26 -4.66 -4.94
C THR A 85 29.81 -4.27 -4.71
N PHE A 86 28.93 -5.24 -4.53
CA PHE A 86 27.51 -5.00 -4.23
C PHE A 86 27.33 -4.21 -2.93
N THR A 87 28.03 -4.61 -1.87
CA THR A 87 27.99 -3.92 -0.57
C THR A 87 28.52 -2.49 -0.67
N LEU A 88 29.58 -2.28 -1.45
CA LEU A 88 30.16 -0.96 -1.67
C LEU A 88 29.18 -0.03 -2.40
N LEU A 89 28.60 -0.50 -3.51
CA LEU A 89 27.59 0.26 -4.27
C LEU A 89 26.37 0.61 -3.43
N ASN A 90 25.87 -0.34 -2.63
CA ASN A 90 24.77 -0.07 -1.70
C ASN A 90 25.13 1.00 -0.66
N SER A 91 26.35 1.03 -0.16
CA SER A 91 26.81 2.04 0.78
C SER A 91 26.77 3.45 0.14
N PHE A 92 27.24 3.58 -1.10
CA PHE A 92 27.16 4.87 -1.81
C PHE A 92 25.73 5.31 -2.08
N VAL A 93 24.86 4.40 -2.52
CA VAL A 93 23.42 4.68 -2.69
C VAL A 93 22.82 5.16 -1.39
N TYR A 94 23.09 4.47 -0.28
CA TYR A 94 22.59 4.80 1.05
C TYR A 94 22.99 6.23 1.49
N TYR A 95 24.28 6.59 1.39
CA TYR A 95 24.74 7.92 1.78
C TYR A 95 24.15 9.02 0.89
N ASN A 96 24.08 8.79 -0.43
CA ASN A 96 23.46 9.74 -1.34
C ASN A 96 21.96 9.92 -1.04
N GLN A 97 21.24 8.85 -0.74
CA GLN A 97 19.81 8.92 -0.36
C GLN A 97 19.60 9.73 0.92
N ILE A 98 20.45 9.55 1.94
CA ILE A 98 20.42 10.38 3.16
C ILE A 98 20.59 11.86 2.82
N ASP A 99 21.58 12.19 2.01
CA ASP A 99 21.86 13.58 1.66
C ASP A 99 20.70 14.19 0.84
N ILE A 100 20.16 13.46 -0.15
CA ILE A 100 19.00 13.89 -0.94
C ILE A 100 17.81 14.16 -0.03
N ILE A 101 17.50 13.23 0.87
CA ILE A 101 16.37 13.38 1.80
C ILE A 101 16.54 14.59 2.70
N LYS A 102 17.72 14.79 3.29
CA LYS A 102 18.01 15.94 4.14
C LYS A 102 17.86 17.27 3.41
N HIS A 103 18.34 17.35 2.17
CA HIS A 103 18.18 18.54 1.34
C HIS A 103 16.71 18.83 1.04
N ILE A 104 15.96 17.84 0.56
CA ILE A 104 14.54 17.99 0.24
C ILE A 104 13.72 18.34 1.48
N GLN A 105 13.99 17.70 2.62
CA GLN A 105 13.28 17.94 3.88
C GLN A 105 13.48 19.38 4.39
N ASN A 106 14.67 19.95 4.18
CA ASN A 106 15.01 21.30 4.60
C ASN A 106 14.57 22.40 3.60
N ASP A 107 14.32 22.02 2.35
CA ASP A 107 13.85 22.94 1.32
C ASP A 107 12.30 23.05 1.39
N THR A 108 11.85 23.94 2.27
CA THR A 108 10.41 24.18 2.47
C THR A 108 9.73 24.76 1.23
N ASP A 109 10.41 25.61 0.46
CA ASP A 109 9.89 26.20 -0.78
C ASP A 109 9.68 25.12 -1.86
N PHE A 110 10.62 24.19 -2.01
CA PHE A 110 10.48 23.06 -2.92
C PHE A 110 9.25 22.21 -2.56
N LEU A 111 9.12 21.84 -1.28
CA LEU A 111 7.98 21.04 -0.82
C LEU A 111 6.65 21.78 -0.98
N ASP A 112 6.60 23.08 -0.68
CA ASP A 112 5.39 23.87 -0.82
C ASP A 112 4.97 24.01 -2.30
N ARG A 113 5.90 24.15 -3.22
CA ARG A 113 5.64 24.09 -4.67
C ARG A 113 5.18 22.73 -5.13
N LEU A 114 5.78 21.65 -4.63
CA LEU A 114 5.42 20.27 -4.96
C LEU A 114 3.97 19.97 -4.56
N PHE A 115 3.60 20.25 -3.32
CA PHE A 115 2.24 20.04 -2.84
C PHE A 115 1.24 21.07 -3.42
N GLY A 116 1.70 22.25 -3.82
CA GLY A 116 0.91 23.27 -4.51
C GLY A 116 0.30 22.78 -5.82
N ILE A 117 0.96 21.83 -6.51
CA ILE A 117 0.44 21.19 -7.74
C ILE A 117 -0.95 20.56 -7.51
N PHE A 118 -1.21 20.02 -6.32
CA PHE A 118 -2.48 19.39 -5.99
C PHE A 118 -3.58 20.38 -5.62
N ASN A 119 -3.21 21.60 -5.23
CA ASN A 119 -4.14 22.67 -4.87
C ASN A 119 -4.58 23.51 -6.08
N ASP A 120 -3.88 23.42 -7.20
CA ASP A 120 -4.20 24.18 -8.40
C ASP A 120 -5.26 23.44 -9.24
N PRO A 121 -6.49 23.99 -9.37
CA PRO A 121 -7.55 23.36 -10.16
C PRO A 121 -7.23 23.31 -11.66
N SER A 122 -6.31 24.15 -12.18
CA SER A 122 -5.92 24.13 -13.59
C SER A 122 -5.13 22.90 -13.99
N THR A 123 -4.53 22.21 -13.03
CA THR A 123 -3.75 20.98 -13.27
C THR A 123 -4.61 19.70 -13.27
N ASP A 124 -5.91 19.81 -13.01
CA ASP A 124 -6.85 18.69 -12.91
C ASP A 124 -8.07 18.90 -13.82
N THR A 125 -7.84 18.93 -15.12
CA THR A 125 -8.92 19.03 -16.12
C THR A 125 -9.39 17.61 -16.51
N PRO A 126 -10.71 17.37 -16.63
CA PRO A 126 -11.26 16.05 -16.94
C PRO A 126 -10.81 15.50 -18.29
N ASP A 127 -10.45 16.39 -19.21
CA ASP A 127 -10.14 16.05 -20.62
C ASP A 127 -8.64 15.82 -20.90
N GLN A 128 -7.76 16.02 -19.92
CA GLN A 128 -6.34 15.77 -20.08
C GLN A 128 -5.83 14.76 -19.03
N PRO A 129 -4.93 13.82 -19.43
CA PRO A 129 -4.31 12.95 -18.45
C PRO A 129 -3.54 13.80 -17.42
N PRO A 130 -3.63 13.49 -16.12
CA PRO A 130 -3.03 14.27 -15.03
C PRO A 130 -1.50 14.08 -14.97
N THR A 131 -0.80 14.41 -16.07
CA THR A 131 0.62 14.10 -16.24
C THR A 131 1.48 14.75 -15.15
N LEU A 132 1.26 16.02 -14.83
CA LEU A 132 2.05 16.72 -13.81
C LEU A 132 1.76 16.19 -12.40
N ARG A 133 0.49 15.98 -12.06
CA ARG A 133 0.11 15.38 -10.76
C ARG A 133 0.58 13.93 -10.67
N GLN A 134 0.51 13.17 -11.76
CA GLN A 134 1.03 11.80 -11.80
C GLN A 134 2.54 11.78 -11.57
N ASP A 135 3.30 12.64 -12.24
CA ASP A 135 4.74 12.77 -12.03
C ASP A 135 5.06 13.20 -10.58
N ALA A 136 4.24 14.09 -9.98
CA ALA A 136 4.37 14.49 -8.58
C ALA A 136 4.12 13.32 -7.59
N VAL A 137 3.10 12.50 -7.84
CA VAL A 137 2.83 11.30 -7.01
C VAL A 137 3.95 10.29 -7.15
N LEU A 138 4.48 10.07 -8.36
CA LEU A 138 5.65 9.20 -8.60
C LEU A 138 6.87 9.69 -7.82
N PHE A 139 7.15 11.00 -7.87
CA PHE A 139 8.25 11.59 -7.10
C PHE A 139 8.07 11.38 -5.59
N LEU A 140 6.86 11.61 -5.06
CA LEU A 140 6.55 11.38 -3.64
C LEU A 140 6.71 9.91 -3.25
N ARG A 141 6.31 8.96 -4.10
CA ARG A 141 6.55 7.53 -3.89
C ARG A 141 8.03 7.22 -3.80
N ASP A 142 8.82 7.73 -4.73
CA ASP A 142 10.26 7.47 -4.75
C ASP A 142 10.95 8.09 -3.52
N LEU A 143 10.53 9.28 -3.10
CA LEU A 143 11.00 9.91 -1.87
C LEU A 143 10.64 9.09 -0.63
N CYS A 144 9.40 8.61 -0.53
CA CYS A 144 8.97 7.74 0.58
C CYS A 144 9.71 6.40 0.57
N THR A 145 9.96 5.83 -0.61
CA THR A 145 10.71 4.57 -0.77
C THR A 145 12.17 4.71 -0.36
N MET A 146 12.82 5.81 -0.74
CA MET A 146 14.16 6.13 -0.24
C MET A 146 14.16 6.25 1.29
N GLY A 147 13.10 6.82 1.86
CA GLY A 147 12.92 6.94 3.30
C GLY A 147 12.95 5.61 4.05
N LYS A 148 12.52 4.49 3.44
CA LYS A 148 12.57 3.16 4.08
C LYS A 148 14.00 2.72 4.45
N ASN A 149 14.97 3.15 3.67
CA ASN A 149 16.36 2.69 3.78
C ASN A 149 17.20 3.49 4.77
N ILE A 150 16.69 4.60 5.30
CA ILE A 150 17.41 5.49 6.23
C ILE A 150 17.11 5.17 7.70
N GLN A 151 17.90 5.76 8.60
CA GLN A 151 17.73 5.59 10.04
C GLN A 151 16.33 6.00 10.50
N MET A 152 15.78 5.29 11.48
CA MET A 152 14.42 5.43 11.98
C MET A 152 14.05 6.88 12.33
N GLN A 153 14.92 7.61 13.03
CA GLN A 153 14.63 8.99 13.44
C GLN A 153 14.46 9.92 12.24
N THR A 154 15.41 9.92 11.30
CA THR A 154 15.36 10.76 10.09
C THR A 154 14.16 10.38 9.22
N ARG A 155 13.83 9.09 9.14
CA ARG A 155 12.65 8.59 8.43
C ARG A 155 11.35 9.12 9.02
N GLN A 156 11.21 9.09 10.34
CA GLN A 156 10.03 9.63 11.04
C GLN A 156 9.89 11.14 10.82
N GLU A 157 10.98 11.87 10.88
CA GLU A 157 11.00 13.32 10.62
C GLU A 157 10.55 13.62 9.19
N LEU A 158 11.06 12.86 8.19
CA LEU A 158 10.63 12.97 6.79
C LEU A 158 9.12 12.74 6.64
N TYR A 159 8.63 11.61 7.14
CA TYR A 159 7.22 11.25 6.96
C TYR A 159 6.28 12.24 7.66
N LYS A 160 6.63 12.70 8.86
CA LYS A 160 5.89 13.77 9.55
C LYS A 160 5.87 15.07 8.74
N ALA A 161 7.01 15.46 8.17
CA ALA A 161 7.10 16.66 7.33
C ALA A 161 6.22 16.56 6.08
N LEU A 162 6.16 15.40 5.43
CA LEU A 162 5.32 15.16 4.25
C LEU A 162 3.83 15.09 4.62
N VAL A 163 3.47 14.41 5.70
CA VAL A 163 2.08 14.31 6.16
C VAL A 163 1.54 15.68 6.57
N ASN A 164 2.33 16.50 7.26
CA ASN A 164 1.95 17.86 7.64
C ASN A 164 1.70 18.77 6.42
N ARG A 165 2.18 18.39 5.22
CA ARG A 165 1.96 19.09 3.94
C ARG A 165 0.90 18.41 3.07
N SER A 166 -0.01 17.64 3.66
CA SER A 166 -1.11 16.98 2.96
C SER A 166 -0.74 15.76 2.10
N LEU A 167 0.31 15.00 2.46
CA LEU A 167 0.62 13.75 1.76
C LEU A 167 -0.56 12.77 1.74
N LEU A 168 -1.32 12.68 2.83
CA LEU A 168 -2.48 11.79 2.92
C LEU A 168 -3.65 12.24 2.04
N ASP A 169 -3.80 13.57 1.80
CA ASP A 169 -4.75 14.10 0.82
C ASP A 169 -4.34 13.70 -0.61
N VAL A 170 -3.03 13.69 -0.91
CA VAL A 170 -2.50 13.21 -2.19
C VAL A 170 -2.78 11.71 -2.38
N CYS A 171 -2.59 10.89 -1.34
CA CYS A 171 -2.95 9.47 -1.39
C CYS A 171 -4.46 9.30 -1.65
N LYS A 172 -5.29 10.03 -0.94
CA LYS A 172 -6.75 10.02 -1.11
C LYS A 172 -7.16 10.45 -2.53
N TRP A 173 -6.54 11.50 -3.07
CA TRP A 173 -6.75 11.94 -4.44
C TRP A 173 -6.39 10.82 -5.42
N SER A 174 -5.25 10.15 -5.24
CA SER A 174 -4.77 9.07 -6.12
C SER A 174 -5.71 7.87 -6.11
N ILE A 175 -6.24 7.48 -4.94
CA ILE A 175 -7.20 6.38 -4.78
C ILE A 175 -8.53 6.66 -5.50
N LYS A 176 -8.94 7.92 -5.61
CA LYS A 176 -10.18 8.31 -6.29
C LYS A 176 -10.09 8.34 -7.81
N ARG A 177 -8.90 8.33 -8.36
CA ARG A 177 -8.69 8.46 -9.81
C ARG A 177 -9.03 7.15 -10.52
N PRO A 178 -9.50 7.20 -11.77
CA PRO A 178 -9.80 6.01 -12.56
C PRO A 178 -8.54 5.29 -13.08
N GLU A 179 -7.38 5.94 -13.07
CA GLU A 179 -6.14 5.42 -13.62
C GLU A 179 -5.52 4.36 -12.68
N PRO A 180 -5.36 3.08 -13.11
CA PRO A 180 -4.85 2.00 -12.25
C PRO A 180 -3.46 2.27 -11.68
N ILE A 181 -2.62 2.98 -12.43
CA ILE A 181 -1.26 3.32 -12.00
C ILE A 181 -1.27 4.26 -10.78
N LEU A 182 -2.20 5.22 -10.72
CA LEU A 182 -2.34 6.14 -9.60
C LEU A 182 -2.86 5.42 -8.35
N HIS A 183 -3.79 4.46 -8.52
CA HIS A 183 -4.24 3.60 -7.43
C HIS A 183 -3.07 2.85 -6.78
N SER A 184 -2.24 2.20 -7.62
CA SER A 184 -1.09 1.42 -7.14
C SER A 184 -0.08 2.30 -6.41
N ILE A 185 0.28 3.45 -6.99
CA ILE A 185 1.27 4.36 -6.39
C ILE A 185 0.73 4.97 -5.09
N GLY A 186 -0.52 5.45 -5.09
CA GLY A 186 -1.15 6.03 -3.91
C GLY A 186 -1.26 5.04 -2.75
N SER A 187 -1.61 3.79 -3.04
CA SER A 187 -1.66 2.72 -2.03
C SER A 187 -0.27 2.32 -1.54
N GLU A 188 0.76 2.35 -2.39
CA GLU A 188 2.15 2.09 -1.99
C GLU A 188 2.66 3.16 -1.02
N ILE A 189 2.43 4.45 -1.31
CA ILE A 189 2.78 5.54 -0.39
C ILE A 189 2.05 5.35 0.95
N LEU A 190 0.75 5.10 0.89
CA LEU A 190 -0.08 4.91 2.08
C LEU A 190 0.43 3.76 2.95
N MET A 191 0.77 2.62 2.35
CA MET A 191 1.36 1.48 3.05
C MET A 191 2.68 1.85 3.73
N ILE A 192 3.56 2.59 3.04
CA ILE A 192 4.83 3.04 3.63
C ILE A 192 4.60 3.87 4.89
N ILE A 193 3.62 4.77 4.87
CA ILE A 193 3.31 5.61 6.03
C ILE A 193 2.67 4.80 7.15
N ILE A 194 1.72 3.91 6.84
CA ILE A 194 1.05 3.05 7.84
C ILE A 194 2.05 2.13 8.53
N ASP A 195 2.94 1.49 7.79
CA ASP A 195 3.96 0.58 8.35
C ASP A 195 4.89 1.27 9.36
N ASN A 196 5.09 2.58 9.21
CA ASN A 196 6.01 3.33 10.07
C ASN A 196 5.28 4.14 11.15
N GLU A 197 4.16 4.75 10.83
CA GLU A 197 3.45 5.70 11.71
C GLU A 197 1.91 5.53 11.61
N PRO A 198 1.34 4.37 11.97
CA PRO A 198 -0.09 4.11 11.84
C PRO A 198 -0.96 5.11 12.60
N ASN A 199 -0.48 5.60 13.75
CA ASN A 199 -1.21 6.57 14.59
C ASN A 199 -1.38 7.92 13.89
N VAL A 200 -0.43 8.34 13.06
CA VAL A 200 -0.53 9.58 12.29
C VAL A 200 -1.68 9.47 11.27
N VAL A 201 -1.81 8.32 10.62
CA VAL A 201 -2.90 8.08 9.65
C VAL A 201 -4.26 7.95 10.36
N ARG A 202 -4.33 7.27 11.50
CA ARG A 202 -5.54 7.20 12.34
C ARG A 202 -6.01 8.59 12.76
N HIS A 203 -5.09 9.42 13.24
CA HIS A 203 -5.38 10.79 13.65
C HIS A 203 -5.89 11.65 12.48
N PHE A 204 -5.27 11.54 11.31
CA PHE A 204 -5.72 12.23 10.10
C PHE A 204 -7.17 11.85 9.75
N ILE A 205 -7.50 10.55 9.72
CA ILE A 205 -8.84 10.06 9.40
C ILE A 205 -9.88 10.56 10.42
N LEU A 206 -9.55 10.55 11.72
CA LEU A 206 -10.43 11.08 12.76
C LEU A 206 -10.66 12.59 12.63
N THR A 207 -9.62 13.33 12.26
CA THR A 207 -9.72 14.77 12.01
C THR A 207 -10.63 15.07 10.81
N GLU A 208 -10.50 14.30 9.72
CA GLU A 208 -11.42 14.38 8.58
C GLU A 208 -12.86 14.07 9.00
N ALA A 209 -13.07 12.98 9.77
CA ALA A 209 -14.39 12.56 10.22
C ALA A 209 -15.08 13.63 11.05
N ASN A 210 -14.36 14.28 11.95
CA ASN A 210 -14.88 15.36 12.78
C ASN A 210 -15.18 16.61 11.95
N SER A 211 -14.32 16.97 11.01
CA SER A 211 -14.52 18.12 10.09
C SER A 211 -15.72 17.92 9.15
N THR A 212 -16.01 16.68 8.76
CA THR A 212 -17.14 16.34 7.88
C THR A 212 -18.47 16.47 8.61
N LYS A 213 -18.54 16.15 9.90
CA LYS A 213 -19.72 16.33 10.74
C LYS A 213 -20.14 17.80 10.84
N GLU A 214 -19.18 18.73 10.82
CA GLU A 214 -19.44 20.16 10.93
C GLU A 214 -19.86 20.83 9.59
N LYS A 215 -19.41 20.27 8.47
CA LYS A 215 -19.55 20.92 7.13
C LYS A 215 -20.55 20.15 6.29
N SER A 216 -21.74 19.87 6.54
CA SER A 216 -22.82 19.37 5.64
C SER A 216 -22.43 18.91 4.19
N LYS A 217 -21.15 18.65 3.90
CA LYS A 217 -20.67 18.16 2.62
C LYS A 217 -20.41 16.67 2.76
N GLU A 218 -21.03 15.88 1.90
CA GLU A 218 -20.79 14.43 1.73
C GLU A 218 -19.39 14.18 1.14
N THR A 219 -18.33 14.47 1.91
CA THR A 219 -16.97 14.11 1.54
C THR A 219 -16.58 12.88 2.35
N PHE A 220 -16.31 11.79 1.66
CA PHE A 220 -15.82 10.56 2.31
C PHE A 220 -14.43 10.80 2.92
N THR A 221 -14.17 10.17 4.06
CA THR A 221 -12.83 10.15 4.67
C THR A 221 -11.91 9.22 3.88
N LEU A 222 -10.59 9.31 4.13
CA LEU A 222 -9.61 8.39 3.53
C LEU A 222 -10.00 6.92 3.78
N MET A 223 -10.44 6.58 4.99
CA MET A 223 -10.86 5.21 5.34
C MET A 223 -12.08 4.75 4.54
N GLN A 224 -13.07 5.61 4.37
CA GLN A 224 -14.24 5.30 3.54
C GLN A 224 -13.87 5.11 2.08
N GLU A 225 -12.96 5.94 1.52
CA GLU A 225 -12.47 5.78 0.15
C GLU A 225 -11.72 4.46 -0.04
N MET A 226 -10.90 4.06 0.94
CA MET A 226 -10.23 2.76 0.92
C MET A 226 -11.25 1.61 0.90
N CYS A 227 -12.27 1.66 1.73
CA CYS A 227 -13.33 0.65 1.77
C CYS A 227 -14.09 0.54 0.44
N LEU A 228 -14.45 1.68 -0.17
CA LEU A 228 -15.17 1.73 -1.45
C LEU A 228 -14.30 1.27 -2.62
N SER A 229 -13.01 1.58 -2.59
CA SER A 229 -12.07 1.24 -3.66
C SER A 229 -11.83 -0.26 -3.81
N LEU A 230 -12.03 -1.05 -2.76
CA LEU A 230 -11.94 -2.51 -2.82
C LEU A 230 -12.95 -3.13 -3.77
N ASP A 231 -14.16 -2.57 -3.87
CA ASP A 231 -15.18 -3.06 -4.79
C ASP A 231 -14.96 -2.57 -6.22
N SER A 232 -14.56 -1.32 -6.39
CA SER A 232 -14.44 -0.66 -7.69
C SER A 232 -13.22 -1.12 -8.51
N SER A 233 -12.11 -1.45 -7.87
CA SER A 233 -10.87 -1.84 -8.56
C SER A 233 -10.93 -3.28 -9.09
N ARG A 234 -10.29 -3.52 -10.25
CA ARG A 234 -10.04 -4.86 -10.81
C ARG A 234 -8.62 -5.36 -10.56
N ASP A 235 -7.74 -4.50 -10.08
CA ASP A 235 -6.34 -4.85 -9.79
C ASP A 235 -6.24 -5.62 -8.47
N LEU A 236 -5.77 -6.85 -8.54
CA LEU A 236 -5.59 -7.73 -7.40
C LEU A 236 -4.47 -7.24 -6.47
N GLY A 237 -3.39 -6.71 -7.02
CA GLY A 237 -2.27 -6.16 -6.25
C GLY A 237 -2.73 -4.99 -5.37
N TYR A 238 -3.46 -4.07 -5.98
CA TYR A 238 -4.07 -2.94 -5.27
C TYR A 238 -5.03 -3.39 -4.16
N LYS A 239 -5.93 -4.36 -4.44
CA LYS A 239 -6.85 -4.87 -3.42
C LYS A 239 -6.14 -5.47 -2.22
N ASN A 240 -5.09 -6.25 -2.46
CA ASN A 240 -4.29 -6.83 -1.39
C ASN A 240 -3.60 -5.75 -0.55
N GLN A 241 -3.04 -4.72 -1.19
CA GLN A 241 -2.42 -3.59 -0.49
C GLN A 241 -3.43 -2.82 0.38
N ILE A 242 -4.61 -2.49 -0.16
CA ILE A 242 -5.64 -1.78 0.60
C ILE A 242 -6.21 -2.64 1.73
N SER A 243 -6.44 -3.93 1.51
CA SER A 243 -6.89 -4.84 2.57
C SER A 243 -5.88 -4.92 3.70
N GLU A 244 -4.59 -4.98 3.38
CA GLU A 244 -3.51 -4.98 4.37
C GLU A 244 -3.41 -3.64 5.09
N ALA A 245 -3.53 -2.51 4.37
CA ALA A 245 -3.58 -1.17 4.97
C ALA A 245 -4.73 -1.03 5.99
N ILE A 246 -5.92 -1.51 5.63
CA ILE A 246 -7.08 -1.53 6.53
C ILE A 246 -6.78 -2.40 7.76
N ARG A 247 -6.18 -3.58 7.57
CA ARG A 247 -5.81 -4.48 8.67
C ARG A 247 -4.84 -3.83 9.63
N LEU A 248 -3.74 -3.23 9.13
CA LEU A 248 -2.73 -2.58 9.95
C LEU A 248 -3.28 -1.35 10.71
N LEU A 249 -4.16 -0.58 10.10
CA LEU A 249 -4.82 0.54 10.78
C LEU A 249 -5.75 0.07 11.91
N LEU A 250 -6.31 -1.12 11.80
CA LEU A 250 -7.22 -1.69 12.79
C LEU A 250 -6.52 -2.66 13.76
N GLU A 251 -5.21 -2.90 13.60
CA GLU A 251 -4.45 -3.74 14.50
C GLU A 251 -4.36 -3.10 15.89
N PRO A 252 -4.73 -3.84 16.96
CA PRO A 252 -4.56 -3.33 18.32
C PRO A 252 -3.08 -3.12 18.61
N PRO A 253 -2.70 -2.11 19.42
CA PRO A 253 -1.32 -1.93 19.82
C PRO A 253 -0.82 -3.23 20.48
N ASN A 254 0.37 -3.67 20.07
CA ASN A 254 0.96 -4.94 20.51
C ASN A 254 1.17 -4.92 22.05
N ALA A 255 0.17 -5.36 22.77
CA ALA A 255 0.23 -5.52 24.23
C ALA A 255 1.37 -6.49 24.65
N ALA A 256 1.81 -7.39 23.76
CA ALA A 256 2.90 -8.33 24.01
C ALA A 256 4.29 -7.68 23.99
N ALA A 257 4.53 -6.67 23.16
CA ALA A 257 5.80 -5.96 23.11
C ALA A 257 5.97 -5.00 24.30
N GLU A 258 4.88 -4.39 24.77
CA GLU A 258 4.88 -3.53 25.95
C GLU A 258 4.88 -4.32 27.27
N ALA A 259 4.22 -5.48 27.33
CA ALA A 259 4.15 -6.31 28.52
C ALA A 259 5.49 -6.98 28.90
N ALA A 260 6.42 -7.12 27.94
CA ALA A 260 7.74 -7.72 28.20
C ALA A 260 8.65 -6.80 29.07
N TRP A 261 8.35 -5.50 29.21
CA TRP A 261 9.20 -4.52 29.89
C TRP A 261 8.53 -3.75 31.04
N THR A 262 7.21 -3.88 31.23
CA THR A 262 6.52 -3.15 32.33
C THR A 262 5.45 -4.01 33.00
N VAL A 263 5.46 -4.03 34.33
CA VAL A 263 4.42 -4.64 35.18
C VAL A 263 3.11 -3.83 35.16
N ALA A 264 3.02 -2.79 34.36
CA ALA A 264 1.85 -1.94 34.23
C ALA A 264 0.87 -2.50 33.18
N LYS A 265 -0.42 -2.48 33.51
CA LYS A 265 -1.50 -2.79 32.54
C LYS A 265 -1.27 -1.99 31.27
N PRO A 266 -1.39 -2.61 30.06
CA PRO A 266 -1.26 -1.89 28.81
C PRO A 266 -2.24 -0.71 28.84
N ARG A 267 -1.72 0.53 28.74
CA ARG A 267 -2.56 1.71 28.52
C ARG A 267 -3.12 1.55 27.12
N LEU A 268 -4.41 1.27 27.02
CA LEU A 268 -5.14 1.38 25.77
C LEU A 268 -4.90 2.79 25.23
N ASP A 269 -4.33 2.87 24.02
CA ASP A 269 -4.18 4.15 23.33
C ASP A 269 -5.61 4.68 23.04
N PRO A 270 -6.02 5.83 23.64
CA PRO A 270 -7.36 6.37 23.45
C PRO A 270 -7.69 6.61 21.96
N THR A 271 -6.70 6.99 21.18
CA THR A 271 -6.83 7.23 19.73
C THR A 271 -7.20 5.95 18.99
N ASN A 272 -6.65 4.81 19.38
CA ASN A 272 -6.98 3.54 18.76
C ASN A 272 -8.44 3.12 19.07
N ASP A 273 -8.91 3.32 20.29
CA ASP A 273 -10.29 2.99 20.67
C ASP A 273 -11.31 3.90 19.98
N GLU A 274 -11.02 5.20 19.86
CA GLU A 274 -11.83 6.17 19.11
C GLU A 274 -11.87 5.82 17.61
N PHE A 275 -10.72 5.43 17.05
CA PHE A 275 -10.62 5.01 15.65
C PHE A 275 -11.42 3.73 15.37
N LEU A 276 -11.33 2.74 16.25
CA LEU A 276 -12.14 1.52 16.15
C LEU A 276 -13.64 1.82 16.24
N SER A 277 -14.05 2.70 17.15
CA SER A 277 -15.47 3.14 17.24
C SER A 277 -15.92 3.79 15.95
N TYR A 278 -15.13 4.74 15.44
CA TYR A 278 -15.39 5.39 14.15
C TYR A 278 -15.53 4.36 13.01
N PHE A 279 -14.61 3.40 12.93
CA PHE A 279 -14.65 2.38 11.88
C PHE A 279 -15.92 1.53 11.93
N TYR A 280 -16.26 1.01 13.11
CA TYR A 280 -17.46 0.16 13.27
C TYR A 280 -18.76 0.94 13.08
N ASP A 281 -18.82 2.20 13.45
CA ASP A 281 -20.02 3.02 13.31
C ASP A 281 -20.23 3.51 11.86
N THR A 282 -19.16 3.76 11.11
CA THR A 282 -19.25 4.49 9.84
C THR A 282 -18.76 3.68 8.63
N CYS A 283 -17.70 2.87 8.76
CA CYS A 283 -17.01 2.30 7.61
C CYS A 283 -17.29 0.82 7.37
N ILE A 284 -17.60 0.04 8.41
CA ILE A 284 -17.70 -1.42 8.31
C ILE A 284 -18.78 -1.89 7.33
N ASN A 285 -19.92 -1.21 7.29
CA ASN A 285 -21.00 -1.55 6.36
C ASN A 285 -20.59 -1.29 4.90
N SER A 286 -19.85 -0.21 4.65
CA SER A 286 -19.30 0.11 3.32
C SER A 286 -18.25 -0.92 2.89
N LEU A 287 -17.41 -1.36 3.81
CA LEU A 287 -16.39 -2.38 3.55
C LEU A 287 -17.02 -3.72 3.15
N PHE A 288 -18.04 -4.18 3.88
CA PHE A 288 -18.70 -5.46 3.62
C PHE A 288 -19.87 -5.37 2.64
N LYS A 289 -20.15 -4.19 2.07
CA LYS A 289 -21.22 -3.98 1.09
C LYS A 289 -21.21 -5.01 -0.05
N PRO A 290 -20.07 -5.31 -0.71
CA PRO A 290 -20.03 -6.28 -1.80
C PRO A 290 -20.53 -7.69 -1.40
N LEU A 291 -20.30 -8.07 -0.15
CA LEU A 291 -20.76 -9.35 0.38
C LEU A 291 -22.21 -9.28 0.85
N LEU A 292 -22.61 -8.21 1.53
CA LEU A 292 -23.96 -8.03 2.08
C LEU A 292 -25.01 -7.87 0.98
N GLU A 293 -24.72 -7.13 -0.08
CA GLU A 293 -25.62 -6.88 -1.23
C GLU A 293 -25.52 -7.96 -2.32
N SER A 294 -24.62 -8.96 -2.17
CA SER A 294 -24.55 -10.07 -3.13
C SER A 294 -25.90 -10.79 -3.22
N PRO A 295 -26.32 -11.26 -4.43
CA PRO A 295 -27.56 -12.00 -4.60
C PRO A 295 -27.64 -13.21 -3.67
N ASP A 296 -28.82 -13.47 -3.12
CA ASP A 296 -29.03 -14.65 -2.29
C ASP A 296 -28.97 -15.91 -3.15
N ILE A 297 -28.11 -16.83 -2.74
CA ILE A 297 -28.05 -18.18 -3.31
C ILE A 297 -29.18 -18.98 -2.67
N PRO A 298 -30.15 -19.55 -3.45
CA PRO A 298 -31.30 -20.24 -2.89
C PRO A 298 -30.87 -21.35 -1.94
N LEU A 299 -31.31 -21.27 -0.70
CA LEU A 299 -31.20 -22.34 0.29
C LEU A 299 -32.36 -23.26 0.05
N ASN A 300 -32.15 -24.50 -0.39
CA ASN A 300 -33.23 -25.51 -0.37
C ASN A 300 -33.61 -25.75 1.09
N GLU A 301 -34.74 -25.18 1.49
CA GLU A 301 -35.35 -25.37 2.81
C GLU A 301 -35.64 -26.86 2.96
N GLY A 302 -34.99 -27.54 3.90
CA GLY A 302 -35.38 -28.91 4.29
C GLY A 302 -34.27 -29.94 4.46
N LYS A 303 -32.99 -29.65 4.16
CA LYS A 303 -31.92 -30.59 4.42
C LYS A 303 -30.91 -30.07 5.42
N LEU A 304 -30.88 -30.74 6.56
CA LEU A 304 -30.00 -30.47 7.70
C LEU A 304 -28.52 -30.35 7.32
N MET A 305 -27.82 -29.50 8.03
CA MET A 305 -26.45 -29.04 7.89
C MET A 305 -25.38 -30.13 7.65
N PHE A 306 -25.62 -31.39 8.02
CA PHE A 306 -24.70 -32.53 7.84
C PHE A 306 -24.65 -33.07 6.40
N GLN A 307 -25.66 -32.81 5.57
CA GLN A 307 -25.62 -33.16 4.13
C GLN A 307 -24.76 -32.23 3.29
N PHE A 308 -24.27 -31.17 3.88
CA PHE A 308 -23.46 -30.12 3.24
C PHE A 308 -22.12 -30.58 2.68
N LEU A 309 -21.54 -31.64 3.24
CA LEU A 309 -20.22 -32.14 2.85
C LEU A 309 -20.26 -33.23 1.77
N LEU A 310 -21.40 -33.77 1.43
CA LEU A 310 -21.51 -35.01 0.65
C LEU A 310 -22.38 -34.98 -0.60
N ILE A 311 -22.96 -33.82 -1.02
CA ILE A 311 -23.98 -33.91 -2.10
C ILE A 311 -23.65 -33.10 -3.33
N SER A 312 -23.44 -33.84 -4.39
CA SER A 312 -23.87 -33.52 -5.75
C SER A 312 -25.35 -33.97 -5.93
N ASP A 313 -26.33 -33.20 -5.52
CA ASP A 313 -27.70 -33.40 -6.02
C ASP A 313 -27.84 -32.69 -7.37
N GLY A 314 -28.03 -33.50 -8.40
CA GLY A 314 -27.77 -33.25 -9.81
C GLY A 314 -28.72 -32.29 -10.56
N ASN A 315 -29.39 -31.34 -9.95
CA ASN A 315 -30.37 -30.51 -10.68
C ASN A 315 -30.21 -28.97 -10.62
N VAL A 316 -29.29 -28.44 -9.84
CA VAL A 316 -28.98 -27.00 -9.89
C VAL A 316 -27.45 -26.85 -9.89
N ALA A 317 -26.89 -26.36 -10.99
CA ALA A 317 -25.47 -26.07 -11.06
C ALA A 317 -25.10 -25.07 -9.95
N PRO A 318 -24.04 -25.34 -9.14
CA PRO A 318 -23.63 -24.40 -8.11
C PRO A 318 -23.27 -23.06 -8.76
N PRO A 319 -23.68 -21.94 -8.14
CA PRO A 319 -23.40 -20.61 -8.68
C PRO A 319 -21.90 -20.39 -8.81
N GLN A 320 -21.52 -19.74 -9.90
CA GLN A 320 -20.14 -19.38 -10.17
C GLN A 320 -20.02 -17.87 -10.04
N LEU A 321 -19.15 -17.43 -9.13
CA LEU A 321 -18.79 -16.03 -9.01
C LEU A 321 -17.76 -15.65 -10.08
N ASP A 322 -17.78 -14.41 -10.51
CA ASP A 322 -16.70 -13.86 -11.32
C ASP A 322 -15.38 -13.85 -10.52
N PHE A 323 -14.25 -13.84 -11.23
CA PHE A 323 -12.92 -13.83 -10.59
C PHE A 323 -12.76 -12.67 -9.61
N ASN A 324 -13.22 -11.48 -10.00
CA ASN A 324 -13.17 -10.30 -9.16
C ASN A 324 -14.03 -10.45 -7.88
N GLN A 325 -15.25 -10.93 -8.01
CA GLN A 325 -16.15 -11.20 -6.90
C GLN A 325 -15.59 -12.24 -5.94
N SER A 326 -14.99 -13.31 -6.47
CA SER A 326 -14.39 -14.36 -5.63
C SER A 326 -13.17 -13.85 -4.86
N THR A 327 -12.37 -12.98 -5.46
CA THR A 327 -11.19 -12.38 -4.82
C THR A 327 -11.60 -11.41 -3.71
N ILE A 328 -12.59 -10.54 -3.97
CA ILE A 328 -13.13 -9.63 -2.94
C ILE A 328 -13.71 -10.43 -1.78
N ALA A 329 -14.49 -11.46 -2.07
CA ALA A 329 -15.07 -12.30 -1.03
C ALA A 329 -14.01 -12.95 -0.13
N LEU A 330 -12.89 -13.41 -0.71
CA LEU A 330 -11.75 -13.95 0.06
C LEU A 330 -11.11 -12.89 0.95
N SER A 331 -10.80 -11.71 0.40
CA SER A 331 -10.20 -10.61 1.17
C SER A 331 -11.10 -10.17 2.33
N LEU A 332 -12.43 -10.10 2.09
CA LEU A 332 -13.39 -9.75 3.14
C LEU A 332 -13.52 -10.85 4.21
N CYS A 333 -13.42 -12.13 3.83
CA CYS A 333 -13.38 -13.23 4.80
C CYS A 333 -12.11 -13.18 5.66
N ASP A 334 -10.95 -12.84 5.07
CA ASP A 334 -9.69 -12.67 5.81
C ASP A 334 -9.79 -11.51 6.81
N LEU A 335 -10.32 -10.36 6.39
CA LEU A 335 -10.55 -9.21 7.27
C LEU A 335 -11.56 -9.55 8.39
N LEU A 336 -12.63 -10.24 8.07
CA LEU A 336 -13.61 -10.63 9.09
C LEU A 336 -12.99 -11.57 10.13
N SER A 337 -12.17 -12.52 9.70
CA SER A 337 -11.42 -13.42 10.59
C SER A 337 -10.50 -12.63 11.52
N PHE A 338 -9.76 -11.66 10.97
CA PHE A 338 -8.93 -10.74 11.75
C PHE A 338 -9.77 -9.95 12.77
N PHE A 339 -10.93 -9.42 12.38
CA PHE A 339 -11.80 -8.64 13.28
C PHE A 339 -12.35 -9.49 14.43
N VAL A 340 -12.79 -10.71 14.16
CA VAL A 340 -13.28 -11.61 15.20
C VAL A 340 -12.17 -11.97 16.20
N THR A 341 -10.96 -12.16 15.72
CA THR A 341 -9.82 -12.50 16.58
C THR A 341 -9.38 -11.33 17.45
N ASN A 342 -9.36 -10.11 16.90
CA ASN A 342 -8.74 -8.95 17.54
C ASN A 342 -9.73 -7.96 18.18
N HIS A 343 -10.98 -7.89 17.68
CA HIS A 343 -11.96 -6.89 18.12
C HIS A 343 -13.16 -7.48 18.86
N GLN A 344 -13.15 -8.79 19.10
CA GLN A 344 -14.15 -9.57 19.87
C GLN A 344 -15.58 -8.99 19.87
N PHE A 345 -15.96 -8.25 20.90
CA PHE A 345 -17.34 -7.75 21.08
C PHE A 345 -17.84 -6.87 19.93
N ARG A 346 -17.01 -6.03 19.34
CA ARG A 346 -17.41 -5.15 18.23
C ARG A 346 -17.71 -5.96 16.97
N ALA A 347 -16.86 -6.95 16.68
CA ALA A 347 -17.05 -7.86 15.56
C ALA A 347 -18.28 -8.75 15.76
N GLN A 348 -18.50 -9.28 16.98
CA GLN A 348 -19.68 -10.05 17.33
C GLN A 348 -20.97 -9.23 17.13
N TYR A 349 -20.99 -8.00 17.62
CA TYR A 349 -22.14 -7.12 17.45
C TYR A 349 -22.46 -6.88 15.98
N PHE A 350 -21.47 -6.59 15.14
CA PHE A 350 -21.63 -6.46 13.69
C PHE A 350 -22.20 -7.72 13.05
N ILE A 351 -21.65 -8.90 13.39
CA ILE A 351 -22.10 -10.19 12.85
C ILE A 351 -23.56 -10.48 13.23
N LEU A 352 -23.99 -10.14 14.46
CA LEU A 352 -25.35 -10.36 14.90
C LEU A 352 -26.37 -9.40 14.28
N GLN A 353 -25.93 -8.18 13.96
CA GLN A 353 -26.82 -7.16 13.36
C GLN A 353 -26.95 -7.25 11.84
N THR A 354 -26.07 -7.99 11.17
CA THR A 354 -26.04 -8.08 9.71
C THR A 354 -26.27 -9.51 9.22
N PRO A 355 -26.78 -9.70 8.00
CA PRO A 355 -26.98 -11.04 7.43
C PRO A 355 -25.65 -11.68 6.96
N ILE A 356 -24.48 -11.23 7.46
CA ILE A 356 -23.16 -11.68 6.99
C ILE A 356 -22.96 -13.18 7.20
N SER A 357 -23.46 -13.74 8.31
CA SER A 357 -23.41 -15.17 8.60
C SER A 357 -24.12 -16.00 7.53
N LYS A 358 -25.32 -15.55 7.10
CA LYS A 358 -26.06 -16.17 5.99
C LYS A 358 -25.24 -16.11 4.69
N LYS A 359 -24.61 -14.98 4.40
CA LYS A 359 -23.78 -14.80 3.19
C LYS A 359 -22.54 -15.68 3.21
N LEU A 360 -21.87 -15.85 4.35
CA LEU A 360 -20.74 -16.78 4.49
C LEU A 360 -21.15 -18.23 4.23
N VAL A 361 -22.29 -18.66 4.76
CA VAL A 361 -22.84 -20.01 4.49
C VAL A 361 -23.13 -20.18 2.99
N GLN A 362 -23.66 -19.16 2.32
CA GLN A 362 -23.89 -19.19 0.88
C GLN A 362 -22.60 -19.31 0.06
N LEU A 363 -21.50 -18.67 0.47
CA LEU A 363 -20.20 -18.80 -0.18
C LEU A 363 -19.63 -20.23 -0.16
N LEU A 364 -19.99 -21.06 0.83
CA LEU A 364 -19.60 -22.46 0.86
C LEU A 364 -20.25 -23.30 -0.26
N ARG A 365 -21.27 -22.78 -0.93
CA ARG A 365 -21.99 -23.46 -2.03
C ARG A 365 -21.48 -23.08 -3.42
N VAL A 366 -20.60 -22.10 -3.54
CA VAL A 366 -20.07 -21.70 -4.85
C VAL A 366 -19.19 -22.79 -5.48
N LYS A 367 -19.10 -22.78 -6.81
CA LYS A 367 -18.31 -23.80 -7.55
C LYS A 367 -16.81 -23.71 -7.26
N GLN A 368 -16.28 -22.52 -7.01
CA GLN A 368 -14.85 -22.26 -6.83
C GLN A 368 -14.33 -22.93 -5.55
N LYS A 369 -13.52 -23.99 -5.72
CA LYS A 369 -12.93 -24.76 -4.61
C LYS A 369 -12.04 -23.88 -3.71
N HIS A 370 -11.25 -22.98 -4.29
CA HIS A 370 -10.36 -22.08 -3.55
C HIS A 370 -11.13 -21.14 -2.62
N LEU A 371 -12.29 -20.62 -3.08
CA LEU A 371 -13.15 -19.77 -2.25
C LEU A 371 -13.77 -20.58 -1.10
N ARG A 372 -14.32 -21.75 -1.38
CA ARG A 372 -14.86 -22.64 -0.34
C ARG A 372 -13.82 -23.00 0.73
N LEU A 373 -12.61 -23.33 0.30
CA LEU A 373 -11.51 -23.62 1.21
C LEU A 373 -11.06 -22.37 1.98
N GLY A 374 -10.97 -21.22 1.33
CA GLY A 374 -10.63 -19.94 1.97
C GLY A 374 -11.64 -19.57 3.05
N VAL A 375 -12.93 -19.66 2.77
CA VAL A 375 -14.00 -19.43 3.74
C VAL A 375 -14.01 -20.45 4.88
N PHE A 376 -13.63 -21.70 4.63
CA PHE A 376 -13.65 -22.78 5.62
C PHE A 376 -12.38 -22.82 6.48
N ILE A 377 -11.20 -22.64 5.89
CA ILE A 377 -9.92 -22.84 6.60
C ILE A 377 -9.50 -21.61 7.39
N ARG A 378 -9.59 -20.43 6.78
CA ARG A 378 -9.11 -19.16 7.38
C ARG A 378 -9.95 -18.69 8.57
N PRO A 379 -11.30 -18.72 8.49
CA PRO A 379 -12.15 -18.37 9.62
C PRO A 379 -12.58 -19.58 10.45
N ARG A 380 -11.78 -20.66 10.56
CA ARG A 380 -12.19 -21.85 11.32
C ARG A 380 -12.68 -21.50 12.73
N ASP A 381 -11.97 -20.61 13.41
CA ASP A 381 -12.34 -20.14 14.73
C ASP A 381 -13.49 -19.13 14.66
N THR A 382 -13.54 -18.29 13.61
CA THR A 382 -14.61 -17.32 13.35
C THR A 382 -15.91 -18.01 13.00
N PHE A 383 -15.84 -19.02 12.11
CA PHE A 383 -17.03 -19.79 11.70
C PHE A 383 -17.56 -20.62 12.86
N LEU A 384 -16.70 -21.25 13.66
CA LEU A 384 -17.09 -21.96 14.87
C LEU A 384 -17.62 -21.01 15.94
N THR A 385 -17.06 -19.82 16.10
CA THR A 385 -17.53 -18.81 17.04
C THR A 385 -18.85 -18.23 16.57
N THR A 386 -19.00 -17.94 15.27
CA THR A 386 -20.26 -17.46 14.67
C THR A 386 -21.35 -18.53 14.77
N LEU A 387 -21.02 -19.81 14.52
CA LEU A 387 -21.96 -20.92 14.69
C LEU A 387 -22.32 -21.14 16.16
N LYS A 388 -21.39 -21.03 17.10
CA LYS A 388 -21.69 -21.08 18.54
C LYS A 388 -22.64 -19.95 18.93
N LEU A 389 -22.39 -18.72 18.48
CA LEU A 389 -23.26 -17.58 18.72
C LEU A 389 -24.66 -17.74 18.11
N LEU A 390 -24.80 -18.47 17.00
CA LEU A 390 -26.10 -18.81 16.39
C LEU A 390 -26.80 -19.97 17.09
N TYR A 391 -26.05 -20.80 17.84
CA TYR A 391 -26.61 -21.93 18.62
C TYR A 391 -26.94 -21.57 20.06
N ASP A 392 -26.34 -20.52 20.61
CA ASP A 392 -26.60 -20.03 21.97
C ASP A 392 -27.76 -19.02 22.03
N ILE A 393 -28.47 -18.79 20.88
CA ILE A 393 -29.73 -18.08 20.74
C ILE A 393 -30.85 -19.09 20.43
#